data_db07d9edc77fb4c32d0aec400f3c7d61
#
_entry.id   db07d9edc77fb4c32d0aec400f3c7d61
#
_cell.length_a   1.000
_cell.length_b   1.000
_cell.length_c   1.000
_cell.angle_alpha   90.00
_cell.angle_beta   90.00
_cell.angle_gamma   90.00
#
_symmetry.space_group_name_H-M   'P 1'
#
loop_
_entity.id
_entity.type
_entity.pdbx_description
1 polymer ?
#
loop_
_entity_poly.entity_id
_entity_poly.type
_entity_poly.pdbx_seq_one_letter_code
_entity_poly.pdbx_strand_id
1 'polypeptide(L)'
;MAAVPAAVMTAPANPRVEAAQAARANALPRGKVTRVRIFEPPQLNQLFNQSNMVCTVETDFGITGIGEGGSKDTLEQCAGTLIGKDPFKIEAIWQEMYIAWFYPPGREKVHALGALDLALWDIKGKALGLPVHEILGGTVRNHCECYGTTTVAPGAGGRPATLQDRAKAAIDAGFRAFRMGAADVPVGGTYNTHEAVRRVIAQCKEARAGVGPNGDWCIDFHQRFDLNDAARACRGIEEFEPYFVEDPVLDQHALQDIPKLRQMTTVPLTHGEEWGHRWDFNKLVENHDIDYIRATLPNVGGITEMMKIAALCETHAVGIVPHFTGPIATAALVNCLSTFPGTLMMEYNFGGRPIDYLPECLDWRDGKAFANQRPGLGVTADMTKLKQIGEVTQPGRMNFYRRPDGSLTHW
;
A
#
# COMPACT_ATOMS: atom_id res chain seq x y z
N MET A 1 52.30 36.85 23.40
CA MET A 1 50.94 37.09 22.87
C MET A 1 50.05 35.97 23.39
N ALA A 2 49.25 36.28 24.40
CA ALA A 2 48.28 35.30 24.96
C ALA A 2 46.97 35.31 24.12
N ALA A 3 46.55 34.15 23.67
CA ALA A 3 45.30 34.01 22.93
C ALA A 3 44.10 34.17 23.89
N VAL A 4 43.22 35.11 23.58
CA VAL A 4 41.93 35.28 24.28
C VAL A 4 40.98 34.20 23.78
N PRO A 5 40.33 33.42 24.67
CA PRO A 5 39.34 32.45 24.23
C PRO A 5 38.07 33.17 23.75
N ALA A 6 37.58 32.81 22.54
CA ALA A 6 36.33 33.29 22.01
C ALA A 6 35.18 32.76 22.87
N ALA A 7 34.45 33.67 23.50
CA ALA A 7 33.22 33.33 24.19
C ALA A 7 32.18 32.90 23.16
N VAL A 8 31.73 31.65 23.23
CA VAL A 8 30.57 31.16 22.48
C VAL A 8 29.32 31.80 23.07
N MET A 9 28.80 32.82 22.40
CA MET A 9 27.50 33.42 22.77
C MET A 9 26.41 32.39 22.38
N THR A 10 25.88 31.70 23.37
CA THR A 10 24.63 30.93 23.20
C THR A 10 23.48 31.92 23.03
N ALA A 11 22.81 31.86 21.88
CA ALA A 11 21.59 32.64 21.67
C ALA A 11 20.52 32.27 22.75
N PRO A 12 19.73 33.24 23.26
CA PRO A 12 18.71 32.94 24.25
C PRO A 12 17.71 31.96 23.64
N ALA A 13 17.38 30.90 24.41
CA ALA A 13 16.44 29.89 23.98
C ALA A 13 15.08 30.54 23.66
N ASN A 14 14.51 30.16 22.51
CA ASN A 14 13.20 30.69 22.11
C ASN A 14 12.12 30.09 23.03
N PRO A 15 11.35 30.88 23.79
CA PRO A 15 10.32 30.39 24.72
C PRO A 15 9.28 29.48 24.04
N ARG A 16 9.03 29.64 22.73
CA ARG A 16 8.16 28.74 21.95
C ARG A 16 8.83 27.38 21.70
N VAL A 17 10.13 27.34 21.56
CA VAL A 17 10.88 26.08 21.43
C VAL A 17 10.93 25.37 22.77
N GLU A 18 11.15 26.10 23.87
CA GLU A 18 11.11 25.52 25.22
C GLU A 18 9.72 25.04 25.60
N ALA A 19 8.65 25.79 25.30
CA ALA A 19 7.28 25.35 25.49
C ALA A 19 6.92 24.14 24.61
N ALA A 20 7.39 24.11 23.37
CA ALA A 20 7.22 22.95 22.48
C ALA A 20 8.07 21.75 22.94
N GLN A 21 9.26 21.97 23.50
CA GLN A 21 10.08 20.92 24.10
C GLN A 21 9.50 20.43 25.43
N ALA A 22 8.94 21.30 26.26
CA ALA A 22 8.22 20.93 27.48
C ALA A 22 6.92 20.18 27.19
N ALA A 23 6.19 20.57 26.13
CA ALA A 23 5.03 19.82 25.62
C ALA A 23 5.42 18.49 24.99
N ARG A 24 6.59 18.38 24.38
CA ARG A 24 7.20 17.14 23.87
C ARG A 24 7.87 16.27 24.95
N ALA A 25 8.13 16.81 26.14
CA ALA A 25 8.62 16.06 27.30
C ALA A 25 7.53 15.17 27.95
N ASN A 26 6.31 15.18 27.46
CA ASN A 26 5.37 14.10 27.69
C ASN A 26 5.86 12.87 26.90
N ALA A 27 6.66 12.07 27.58
CA ALA A 27 7.07 10.77 27.09
C ALA A 27 5.84 10.00 26.60
N LEU A 28 5.98 9.20 25.52
CA LEU A 28 4.95 8.28 25.09
C LEU A 28 4.32 7.58 26.32
N PRO A 29 3.02 7.39 26.38
CA PRO A 29 2.38 6.73 27.50
C PRO A 29 3.04 5.39 27.79
N ARG A 30 3.25 5.06 29.06
CA ARG A 30 3.71 3.72 29.41
C ARG A 30 2.50 2.80 29.53
N GLY A 31 2.55 1.68 28.86
CA GLY A 31 1.45 0.74 28.91
C GLY A 31 1.62 -0.39 27.90
N LYS A 32 0.58 -1.15 27.74
CA LYS A 32 0.60 -2.38 26.92
C LYS A 32 -0.68 -2.56 26.12
N VAL A 33 -0.58 -3.35 25.07
CA VAL A 33 -1.74 -3.86 24.33
C VAL A 33 -2.50 -4.84 25.22
N THR A 34 -3.81 -4.64 25.33
CA THR A 34 -4.68 -5.47 26.16
C THR A 34 -5.62 -6.33 25.35
N ARG A 35 -5.97 -5.89 24.15
CA ARG A 35 -6.99 -6.55 23.34
C ARG A 35 -6.80 -6.24 21.86
N VAL A 36 -7.11 -7.23 21.02
CA VAL A 36 -7.30 -7.06 19.58
C VAL A 36 -8.70 -7.55 19.23
N ARG A 37 -9.50 -6.74 18.54
CA ARG A 37 -10.79 -7.16 17.99
C ARG A 37 -10.76 -7.19 16.48
N ILE A 38 -11.53 -8.10 15.90
CA ILE A 38 -11.60 -8.33 14.46
C ILE A 38 -13.04 -8.16 14.02
N PHE A 39 -13.22 -7.41 12.94
CA PHE A 39 -14.53 -7.04 12.39
C PHE A 39 -14.60 -7.38 10.92
N GLU A 40 -15.78 -7.83 10.51
CA GLU A 40 -16.12 -8.09 9.11
C GLU A 40 -16.52 -6.78 8.42
N PRO A 41 -15.91 -6.41 7.28
CA PRO A 41 -16.34 -5.24 6.52
C PRO A 41 -17.73 -5.48 5.88
N PRO A 42 -18.53 -4.43 5.66
CA PRO A 42 -19.92 -4.58 5.20
C PRO A 42 -20.08 -5.23 3.82
N GLN A 43 -19.02 -5.21 3.01
CA GLN A 43 -19.02 -5.71 1.62
C GLN A 43 -17.85 -6.67 1.40
N LEU A 44 -17.78 -7.73 2.21
CA LEU A 44 -16.77 -8.76 2.01
C LEU A 44 -17.05 -9.52 0.72
N ASN A 45 -16.17 -9.39 -0.27
CA ASN A 45 -16.25 -10.22 -1.47
C ASN A 45 -15.54 -11.55 -1.24
N GLN A 46 -16.30 -12.57 -0.88
CA GLN A 46 -15.78 -13.91 -0.59
C GLN A 46 -15.19 -14.63 -1.81
N LEU A 47 -15.49 -14.17 -3.03
CA LEU A 47 -15.00 -14.79 -4.27
C LEU A 47 -13.57 -14.35 -4.59
N PHE A 48 -13.18 -13.16 -4.16
CA PHE A 48 -11.81 -12.71 -4.20
C PHE A 48 -11.24 -12.93 -2.82
N ASN A 49 -10.28 -13.78 -2.69
CA ASN A 49 -9.56 -14.11 -1.45
C ASN A 49 -8.74 -12.91 -0.94
N GLN A 50 -9.30 -11.71 -1.05
CA GLN A 50 -8.72 -10.49 -0.52
C GLN A 50 -9.03 -10.43 0.97
N SER A 51 -7.97 -10.59 1.75
CA SER A 51 -7.99 -10.52 3.19
C SER A 51 -8.04 -9.06 3.62
N ASN A 52 -9.20 -8.54 3.95
CA ASN A 52 -9.39 -7.14 4.33
C ASN A 52 -10.33 -6.96 5.53
N MET A 53 -10.14 -7.81 6.55
CA MET A 53 -10.79 -7.58 7.83
C MET A 53 -10.35 -6.25 8.42
N VAL A 54 -11.25 -5.60 9.16
CA VAL A 54 -10.92 -4.45 10.00
C VAL A 54 -10.51 -4.97 11.37
N CYS A 55 -9.44 -4.44 11.94
CA CYS A 55 -9.03 -4.77 13.30
C CYS A 55 -8.81 -3.52 14.16
N THR A 56 -9.03 -3.67 15.46
CA THR A 56 -8.65 -2.65 16.46
C THR A 56 -7.67 -3.25 17.46
N VAL A 57 -6.67 -2.44 17.84
CA VAL A 57 -5.69 -2.75 18.88
C VAL A 57 -5.90 -1.78 20.04
N GLU A 58 -6.29 -2.31 21.20
CA GLU A 58 -6.60 -1.53 22.40
C GLU A 58 -5.46 -1.58 23.42
N THR A 59 -5.27 -0.47 24.11
CA THR A 59 -4.22 -0.31 25.13
C THR A 59 -4.80 -0.03 26.49
N ASP A 60 -4.04 -0.29 27.57
CA ASP A 60 -4.42 0.01 28.95
C ASP A 60 -4.37 1.52 29.30
N PHE A 61 -3.87 2.35 28.39
CA PHE A 61 -3.88 3.82 28.54
C PHE A 61 -4.94 4.51 27.66
N GLY A 62 -5.92 3.75 27.14
CA GLY A 62 -7.14 4.28 26.51
C GLY A 62 -7.01 4.70 25.05
N ILE A 63 -5.87 4.52 24.40
CA ILE A 63 -5.74 4.73 22.95
C ILE A 63 -6.02 3.42 22.21
N THR A 64 -6.86 3.50 21.19
CA THR A 64 -7.18 2.40 20.28
C THR A 64 -6.70 2.74 18.89
N GLY A 65 -5.91 1.85 18.29
CA GLY A 65 -5.51 1.91 16.89
C GLY A 65 -6.42 1.06 16.01
N ILE A 66 -6.49 1.44 14.74
CA ILE A 66 -7.26 0.74 13.71
C ILE A 66 -6.34 0.28 12.59
N GLY A 67 -6.63 -0.90 12.04
CA GLY A 67 -5.95 -1.43 10.88
C GLY A 67 -6.90 -2.22 10.00
N GLU A 68 -6.44 -2.58 8.81
CA GLU A 68 -7.22 -3.30 7.81
C GLU A 68 -6.32 -4.26 7.05
N GLY A 69 -6.79 -5.49 6.87
CA GLY A 69 -6.09 -6.57 6.16
C GLY A 69 -6.22 -7.91 6.87
N GLY A 70 -5.70 -8.94 6.23
CA GLY A 70 -5.73 -10.30 6.74
C GLY A 70 -7.12 -10.94 6.79
N SER A 71 -7.15 -12.21 7.08
CA SER A 71 -8.37 -12.97 7.40
C SER A 71 -8.56 -13.06 8.90
N LYS A 72 -9.75 -13.48 9.35
CA LYS A 72 -10.01 -13.69 10.76
C LYS A 72 -8.95 -14.59 11.42
N ASP A 73 -8.70 -15.74 10.82
CA ASP A 73 -7.80 -16.75 11.39
C ASP A 73 -6.34 -16.30 11.44
N THR A 74 -5.87 -15.63 10.39
CA THR A 74 -4.49 -15.10 10.34
C THR A 74 -4.29 -13.93 11.31
N LEU A 75 -5.32 -13.08 11.48
CA LEU A 75 -5.30 -12.00 12.47
C LEU A 75 -5.27 -12.54 13.90
N GLU A 76 -6.11 -13.53 14.24
CA GLU A 76 -6.11 -14.16 15.56
C GLU A 76 -4.75 -14.78 15.88
N GLN A 77 -4.13 -15.45 14.91
CA GLN A 77 -2.80 -16.02 15.05
C GLN A 77 -1.73 -14.96 15.32
N CYS A 78 -1.75 -13.83 14.59
CA CYS A 78 -0.77 -12.76 14.78
C CYS A 78 -1.02 -11.96 16.06
N ALA A 79 -2.28 -11.70 16.40
CA ALA A 79 -2.68 -10.83 17.52
C ALA A 79 -2.15 -11.27 18.87
N GLY A 80 -2.03 -12.59 19.10
CA GLY A 80 -1.44 -13.11 20.33
C GLY A 80 -0.02 -12.62 20.60
N THR A 81 0.72 -12.23 19.56
CA THR A 81 2.08 -11.67 19.71
C THR A 81 2.06 -10.27 20.32
N LEU A 82 0.97 -9.53 20.19
CA LEU A 82 0.87 -8.14 20.65
C LEU A 82 0.47 -8.03 22.12
N ILE A 83 -0.35 -8.98 22.59
CA ILE A 83 -0.94 -8.88 23.93
C ILE A 83 0.14 -8.82 25.01
N GLY A 84 0.03 -7.82 25.89
CA GLY A 84 0.98 -7.57 26.99
C GLY A 84 2.23 -6.78 26.58
N LYS A 85 2.39 -6.40 25.31
CA LYS A 85 3.56 -5.66 24.82
C LYS A 85 3.35 -4.15 24.77
N ASP A 86 4.44 -3.41 24.84
CA ASP A 86 4.50 -1.98 24.60
C ASP A 86 4.22 -1.70 23.12
N PRO A 87 3.08 -1.06 22.75
CA PRO A 87 2.69 -0.82 21.36
C PRO A 87 3.64 0.10 20.59
N PHE A 88 4.54 0.82 21.29
CA PHE A 88 5.51 1.73 20.65
C PHE A 88 6.78 1.01 20.19
N LYS A 89 6.97 -0.26 20.55
CA LYS A 89 8.07 -1.12 20.08
C LYS A 89 7.71 -1.80 18.74
N ILE A 90 7.23 -0.99 17.78
CA ILE A 90 6.63 -1.48 16.52
C ILE A 90 7.57 -2.41 15.77
N GLU A 91 8.83 -2.02 15.53
CA GLU A 91 9.79 -2.84 14.82
C GLU A 91 10.03 -4.19 15.52
N ALA A 92 10.17 -4.18 16.84
CA ALA A 92 10.37 -5.43 17.60
C ALA A 92 9.14 -6.35 17.51
N ILE A 93 7.93 -5.79 17.60
CA ILE A 93 6.67 -6.55 17.45
C ILE A 93 6.55 -7.08 16.03
N TRP A 94 6.89 -6.28 15.01
CA TRP A 94 6.89 -6.69 13.62
C TRP A 94 7.80 -7.90 13.40
N GLN A 95 9.04 -7.83 13.88
CA GLN A 95 10.00 -8.93 13.79
C GLN A 95 9.49 -10.19 14.49
N GLU A 96 8.93 -10.05 15.68
CA GLU A 96 8.36 -11.16 16.40
C GLU A 96 7.19 -11.80 15.68
N MET A 97 6.26 -10.99 15.12
CA MET A 97 5.16 -11.51 14.29
C MET A 97 5.68 -12.25 13.06
N TYR A 98 6.71 -11.71 12.40
CA TYR A 98 7.25 -12.30 11.18
C TYR A 98 7.97 -13.63 11.41
N ILE A 99 8.79 -13.74 12.46
CA ILE A 99 9.59 -14.93 12.76
C ILE A 99 8.89 -15.94 13.68
N ALA A 100 7.72 -15.61 14.22
CA ALA A 100 6.98 -16.42 15.18
C ALA A 100 6.54 -17.80 14.67
N TRP A 101 6.64 -18.01 13.38
CA TRP A 101 6.11 -19.19 12.72
C TRP A 101 7.20 -20.21 12.43
N PHE A 102 6.92 -21.47 12.77
CA PHE A 102 7.80 -22.58 12.39
C PHE A 102 7.94 -22.64 10.87
N TYR A 103 6.83 -22.57 10.15
CA TYR A 103 6.82 -22.40 8.71
C TYR A 103 6.83 -20.89 8.37
N PRO A 104 7.63 -20.45 7.39
CA PRO A 104 7.64 -19.06 6.98
C PRO A 104 6.22 -18.54 6.73
N PRO A 105 5.92 -17.30 7.14
CA PRO A 105 4.60 -16.75 6.87
C PRO A 105 4.35 -16.71 5.36
N GLY A 106 3.23 -17.28 4.93
CA GLY A 106 2.71 -17.07 3.59
C GLY A 106 2.12 -15.65 3.45
N ARG A 107 1.81 -15.24 2.24
CA ARG A 107 1.28 -13.90 1.92
C ARG A 107 0.09 -13.51 2.80
N GLU A 108 -0.87 -14.40 3.00
CA GLU A 108 -2.04 -14.15 3.87
C GLU A 108 -1.69 -13.77 5.31
N LYS A 109 -0.65 -14.37 5.88
CA LYS A 109 -0.18 -14.01 7.24
C LYS A 109 0.52 -12.66 7.25
N VAL A 110 1.23 -12.32 6.18
CA VAL A 110 1.86 -11.00 6.03
C VAL A 110 0.81 -9.91 5.94
N HIS A 111 -0.33 -10.16 5.28
CA HIS A 111 -1.47 -9.24 5.27
C HIS A 111 -2.01 -8.97 6.68
N ALA A 112 -2.15 -10.01 7.50
CA ALA A 112 -2.60 -9.87 8.88
C ALA A 112 -1.57 -9.12 9.75
N LEU A 113 -0.30 -9.43 9.58
CA LEU A 113 0.81 -8.71 10.21
C LEU A 113 0.74 -7.24 9.84
N GLY A 114 0.55 -6.95 8.54
CA GLY A 114 0.41 -5.60 8.03
C GLY A 114 -0.76 -4.84 8.66
N ALA A 115 -1.93 -5.46 8.78
CA ALA A 115 -3.09 -4.84 9.42
C ALA A 115 -2.82 -4.44 10.88
N LEU A 116 -2.14 -5.30 11.63
CA LEU A 116 -1.77 -5.03 13.02
C LEU A 116 -0.68 -3.95 13.12
N ASP A 117 0.26 -3.93 12.18
CA ASP A 117 1.28 -2.88 12.07
C ASP A 117 0.64 -1.51 11.82
N LEU A 118 -0.36 -1.41 10.93
CA LEU A 118 -1.14 -0.19 10.71
C LEU A 118 -1.75 0.32 12.01
N ALA A 119 -2.37 -0.57 12.80
CA ALA A 119 -2.98 -0.22 14.07
C ALA A 119 -1.95 0.27 15.11
N LEU A 120 -0.75 -0.30 15.13
CA LEU A 120 0.33 0.17 16.02
C LEU A 120 0.85 1.55 15.65
N TRP A 121 1.00 1.82 14.35
CA TRP A 121 1.36 3.16 13.86
C TRP A 121 0.26 4.18 14.14
N ASP A 122 -1.01 3.79 14.03
CA ASP A 122 -2.16 4.62 14.40
C ASP A 122 -2.15 4.99 15.88
N ILE A 123 -1.87 4.02 16.78
CA ILE A 123 -1.67 4.27 18.22
C ILE A 123 -0.55 5.28 18.44
N LYS A 124 0.59 5.10 17.77
CA LYS A 124 1.74 5.97 17.93
C LYS A 124 1.45 7.40 17.49
N GLY A 125 0.80 7.56 16.34
CA GLY A 125 0.38 8.87 15.86
C GLY A 125 -0.62 9.56 16.79
N LYS A 126 -1.64 8.84 17.25
CA LYS A 126 -2.62 9.34 18.22
C LYS A 126 -1.98 9.73 19.54
N ALA A 127 -1.05 8.92 20.06
CA ALA A 127 -0.32 9.22 21.30
C ALA A 127 0.55 10.49 21.20
N LEU A 128 1.10 10.75 20.03
CA LEU A 128 1.93 11.94 19.75
C LEU A 128 1.09 13.16 19.31
N GLY A 129 -0.20 12.98 19.00
CA GLY A 129 -1.04 14.01 18.40
C GLY A 129 -0.62 14.40 16.99
N LEU A 130 0.07 13.50 16.25
CA LEU A 130 0.62 13.75 14.93
C LEU A 130 0.10 12.73 13.91
N PRO A 131 -0.09 13.12 12.64
CA PRO A 131 -0.32 12.17 11.58
C PRO A 131 0.94 11.31 11.33
N VAL A 132 0.75 10.10 10.81
CA VAL A 132 1.85 9.14 10.62
C VAL A 132 2.93 9.70 9.67
N HIS A 133 2.55 10.40 8.60
CA HIS A 133 3.54 10.97 7.68
C HIS A 133 4.50 11.96 8.35
N GLU A 134 4.06 12.72 9.37
CA GLU A 134 4.95 13.60 10.13
C GLU A 134 5.97 12.80 10.97
N ILE A 135 5.57 11.64 11.48
CA ILE A 135 6.46 10.74 12.23
C ILE A 135 7.47 10.06 11.30
N LEU A 136 7.09 9.84 10.04
CA LEU A 136 7.95 9.26 8.99
C LEU A 136 8.91 10.28 8.36
N GLY A 137 8.84 11.56 8.74
CA GLY A 137 9.78 12.59 8.29
C GLY A 137 9.14 13.78 7.57
N GLY A 138 7.83 13.78 7.41
CA GLY A 138 7.07 14.83 6.73
C GLY A 138 6.88 14.59 5.24
N THR A 139 5.95 15.31 4.63
CA THR A 139 5.60 15.12 3.23
C THR A 139 6.61 15.77 2.29
N VAL A 140 6.97 15.09 1.21
CA VAL A 140 7.82 15.60 0.11
C VAL A 140 7.00 16.01 -1.10
N ARG A 141 5.68 15.81 -1.06
CA ARG A 141 4.73 16.13 -2.13
C ARG A 141 3.44 16.71 -1.59
N ASN A 142 2.75 17.49 -2.41
CA ASN A 142 1.48 18.13 -2.01
C ASN A 142 0.30 17.15 -2.10
N HIS A 143 0.40 16.11 -2.93
CA HIS A 143 -0.62 15.08 -3.15
C HIS A 143 0.01 13.86 -3.80
N CYS A 144 -0.70 12.74 -3.74
CA CYS A 144 -0.40 11.56 -4.54
C CYS A 144 -1.28 11.59 -5.80
N GLU A 145 -0.66 11.55 -6.98
CA GLU A 145 -1.37 11.35 -8.24
C GLU A 145 -2.05 9.99 -8.24
N CYS A 146 -3.24 9.91 -8.86
CA CYS A 146 -3.99 8.67 -8.92
C CYS A 146 -4.37 8.32 -10.36
N TYR A 147 -4.58 7.03 -10.61
CA TYR A 147 -5.21 6.54 -11.81
C TYR A 147 -6.56 5.87 -11.49
N GLY A 148 -7.49 5.99 -12.43
CA GLY A 148 -8.85 5.49 -12.26
C GLY A 148 -9.01 4.10 -12.87
N THR A 149 -9.36 3.11 -12.04
CA THR A 149 -9.67 1.74 -12.47
C THR A 149 -11.15 1.54 -12.75
N THR A 150 -12.02 2.19 -11.97
CA THR A 150 -13.48 2.00 -12.00
C THR A 150 -14.25 3.23 -12.53
N THR A 151 -13.63 4.01 -13.38
CA THR A 151 -14.29 5.19 -13.95
C THR A 151 -15.51 4.78 -14.77
N VAL A 152 -16.68 5.22 -14.33
CA VAL A 152 -17.95 5.01 -15.05
C VAL A 152 -18.17 6.21 -15.99
N ALA A 153 -18.31 5.93 -17.26
CA ALA A 153 -18.68 6.94 -18.25
C ALA A 153 -20.08 6.67 -18.78
N PRO A 154 -20.93 7.68 -18.97
CA PRO A 154 -22.16 7.52 -19.74
C PRO A 154 -21.81 7.26 -21.19
N GLY A 155 -22.49 6.28 -21.82
CA GLY A 155 -22.39 6.08 -23.27
C GLY A 155 -23.07 7.22 -24.01
N ALA A 156 -22.48 7.71 -25.10
CA ALA A 156 -23.08 8.73 -25.93
C ALA A 156 -24.28 8.19 -26.71
N GLY A 157 -25.38 8.94 -26.76
CA GLY A 157 -26.57 8.56 -27.52
C GLY A 157 -27.29 7.30 -27.03
N GLY A 158 -27.17 6.96 -25.73
CA GLY A 158 -27.82 5.80 -25.12
C GLY A 158 -27.15 4.45 -25.41
N ARG A 159 -26.01 4.42 -26.11
CA ARG A 159 -25.18 3.21 -26.26
C ARG A 159 -24.33 2.96 -25.03
N PRO A 160 -23.88 1.72 -24.75
CA PRO A 160 -22.89 1.46 -23.74
C PRO A 160 -21.59 2.29 -23.98
N ALA A 161 -20.93 2.73 -22.90
CA ALA A 161 -19.67 3.43 -22.99
C ALA A 161 -18.58 2.57 -23.62
N THR A 162 -17.86 3.12 -24.60
CA THR A 162 -16.67 2.47 -25.16
C THR A 162 -15.47 2.59 -24.22
N LEU A 163 -14.41 1.86 -24.50
CA LEU A 163 -13.14 2.02 -23.78
C LEU A 163 -12.60 3.45 -23.91
N GLN A 164 -12.69 4.02 -25.11
CA GLN A 164 -12.32 5.42 -25.38
C GLN A 164 -13.14 6.41 -24.53
N ASP A 165 -14.46 6.21 -24.41
CA ASP A 165 -15.31 7.06 -23.56
C ASP A 165 -14.91 6.97 -22.09
N ARG A 166 -14.57 5.79 -21.58
CA ARG A 166 -14.13 5.57 -20.21
C ARG A 166 -12.76 6.21 -19.94
N ALA A 167 -11.83 6.06 -20.88
CA ALA A 167 -10.51 6.66 -20.78
C ALA A 167 -10.61 8.19 -20.73
N LYS A 168 -11.43 8.77 -21.62
CA LYS A 168 -11.68 10.23 -21.61
C LYS A 168 -12.32 10.67 -20.28
N ALA A 169 -13.31 9.95 -19.78
CA ALA A 169 -13.99 10.30 -18.54
C ALA A 169 -13.05 10.25 -17.30
N ALA A 170 -12.05 9.37 -17.29
CA ALA A 170 -11.06 9.34 -16.24
C ALA A 170 -10.20 10.61 -16.22
N ILE A 171 -9.73 11.06 -17.39
CA ILE A 171 -8.96 12.30 -17.50
C ILE A 171 -9.84 13.52 -17.17
N ASP A 172 -11.07 13.58 -17.66
CA ASP A 172 -12.03 14.65 -17.36
C ASP A 172 -12.35 14.73 -15.84
N ALA A 173 -12.29 13.60 -15.12
CA ALA A 173 -12.47 13.55 -13.67
C ALA A 173 -11.20 13.93 -12.88
N GLY A 174 -10.13 14.32 -13.55
CA GLY A 174 -8.90 14.81 -12.95
C GLY A 174 -7.87 13.73 -12.62
N PHE A 175 -8.11 12.45 -12.97
CA PHE A 175 -7.10 11.41 -12.83
C PHE A 175 -5.88 11.67 -13.73
N ARG A 176 -4.69 11.34 -13.24
CA ARG A 176 -3.46 11.43 -14.03
C ARG A 176 -3.47 10.44 -15.18
N ALA A 177 -3.99 9.24 -14.95
CA ALA A 177 -4.03 8.17 -15.93
C ALA A 177 -5.34 7.38 -15.89
N PHE A 178 -5.64 6.71 -16.99
CA PHE A 178 -6.67 5.68 -17.08
C PHE A 178 -6.04 4.28 -17.05
N ARG A 179 -6.53 3.40 -16.19
CA ARG A 179 -6.12 2.00 -16.15
C ARG A 179 -7.18 1.11 -16.80
N MET A 180 -6.76 0.28 -17.72
CA MET A 180 -7.58 -0.78 -18.32
C MET A 180 -7.06 -2.15 -17.92
N GLY A 181 -7.94 -3.14 -17.83
CA GLY A 181 -7.56 -4.55 -17.75
C GLY A 181 -7.40 -5.16 -19.13
N ALA A 182 -6.63 -6.24 -19.23
CA ALA A 182 -6.64 -7.08 -20.42
C ALA A 182 -8.06 -7.62 -20.67
N ALA A 183 -8.43 -7.73 -21.93
CA ALA A 183 -9.78 -8.19 -22.29
C ALA A 183 -10.02 -9.60 -21.77
N ASP A 184 -10.94 -9.71 -20.84
CA ASP A 184 -11.37 -11.00 -20.33
C ASP A 184 -12.16 -11.78 -21.39
N VAL A 185 -11.95 -13.08 -21.40
CA VAL A 185 -12.84 -14.00 -22.12
C VAL A 185 -14.08 -14.17 -21.24
N PRO A 186 -15.29 -14.16 -21.83
CA PRO A 186 -16.51 -14.46 -21.08
C PRO A 186 -16.39 -15.78 -20.32
N VAL A 187 -16.93 -15.84 -19.12
CA VAL A 187 -16.92 -17.06 -18.29
C VAL A 187 -17.45 -18.25 -19.11
N GLY A 188 -16.66 -19.34 -19.15
CA GLY A 188 -16.96 -20.52 -19.96
C GLY A 188 -16.53 -20.43 -21.43
N GLY A 189 -15.95 -19.29 -21.87
CA GLY A 189 -15.39 -19.15 -23.21
C GLY A 189 -14.00 -19.81 -23.35
N THR A 190 -13.64 -20.12 -24.57
CA THR A 190 -12.31 -20.65 -24.89
C THR A 190 -11.29 -19.51 -24.96
N TYR A 191 -10.22 -19.60 -24.17
CA TYR A 191 -9.11 -18.65 -24.23
C TYR A 191 -8.16 -19.02 -25.37
N ASN A 192 -7.98 -18.07 -26.30
CA ASN A 192 -6.99 -18.15 -27.39
C ASN A 192 -5.99 -17.02 -27.22
N THR A 193 -4.75 -17.35 -26.85
CA THR A 193 -3.69 -16.37 -26.56
C THR A 193 -3.39 -15.43 -27.72
N HIS A 194 -3.31 -15.96 -28.95
CA HIS A 194 -3.05 -15.12 -30.14
C HIS A 194 -4.17 -14.11 -30.41
N GLU A 195 -5.42 -14.51 -30.18
CA GLU A 195 -6.56 -13.60 -30.28
C GLU A 195 -6.55 -12.60 -29.15
N ALA A 196 -6.25 -13.02 -27.93
CA ALA A 196 -6.13 -12.14 -26.76
C ALA A 196 -5.07 -11.05 -26.97
N VAL A 197 -3.89 -11.40 -27.48
CA VAL A 197 -2.83 -10.44 -27.81
C VAL A 197 -3.33 -9.40 -28.84
N ARG A 198 -3.94 -9.84 -29.97
CA ARG A 198 -4.48 -8.92 -30.96
C ARG A 198 -5.56 -7.98 -30.39
N ARG A 199 -6.41 -8.52 -29.51
CA ARG A 199 -7.49 -7.76 -28.87
C ARG A 199 -6.95 -6.71 -27.92
N VAL A 200 -5.96 -7.09 -27.07
CA VAL A 200 -5.29 -6.18 -26.16
C VAL A 200 -4.64 -5.01 -26.93
N ILE A 201 -3.92 -5.28 -28.02
CA ILE A 201 -3.29 -4.23 -28.85
C ILE A 201 -4.34 -3.26 -29.39
N ALA A 202 -5.45 -3.78 -29.91
CA ALA A 202 -6.56 -2.95 -30.43
C ALA A 202 -7.16 -2.06 -29.32
N GLN A 203 -7.38 -2.60 -28.13
CA GLN A 203 -7.91 -1.88 -26.98
C GLN A 203 -6.94 -0.80 -26.46
N CYS A 204 -5.65 -1.06 -26.45
CA CYS A 204 -4.64 -0.07 -26.07
C CYS A 204 -4.68 1.16 -27.00
N LYS A 205 -4.90 0.95 -28.29
CA LYS A 205 -5.12 2.04 -29.25
C LYS A 205 -6.35 2.88 -28.90
N GLU A 206 -7.45 2.25 -28.50
CA GLU A 206 -8.66 2.96 -28.05
C GLU A 206 -8.41 3.75 -26.76
N ALA A 207 -7.72 3.15 -25.78
CA ALA A 207 -7.36 3.83 -24.53
C ALA A 207 -6.50 5.07 -24.79
N ARG A 208 -5.45 4.93 -25.61
CA ARG A 208 -4.59 6.07 -26.03
C ARG A 208 -5.39 7.18 -26.68
N ALA A 209 -6.31 6.83 -27.60
CA ALA A 209 -7.18 7.81 -28.24
C ALA A 209 -8.12 8.52 -27.25
N GLY A 210 -8.56 7.82 -26.20
CA GLY A 210 -9.45 8.36 -25.18
C GLY A 210 -8.79 9.32 -24.21
N VAL A 211 -7.58 9.01 -23.72
CA VAL A 211 -6.86 9.90 -22.79
C VAL A 211 -6.31 11.16 -23.49
N GLY A 212 -6.24 11.17 -24.81
CA GLY A 212 -5.74 12.31 -25.58
C GLY A 212 -4.23 12.49 -25.47
N PRO A 213 -3.66 13.55 -26.05
CA PRO A 213 -2.21 13.70 -26.19
C PRO A 213 -1.48 13.95 -24.86
N ASN A 214 -2.16 14.48 -23.85
CA ASN A 214 -1.57 14.88 -22.56
C ASN A 214 -1.97 13.97 -21.40
N GLY A 215 -2.88 13.01 -21.61
CA GLY A 215 -3.28 12.04 -20.59
C GLY A 215 -2.40 10.80 -20.64
N ASP A 216 -2.24 10.14 -19.50
CA ASP A 216 -1.56 8.86 -19.43
C ASP A 216 -2.57 7.70 -19.37
N TRP A 217 -2.08 6.50 -19.66
CA TRP A 217 -2.84 5.28 -19.51
C TRP A 217 -1.91 4.13 -19.15
N CYS A 218 -2.45 3.14 -18.48
CA CYS A 218 -1.75 1.91 -18.13
C CYS A 218 -2.67 0.70 -18.34
N ILE A 219 -2.07 -0.47 -18.44
CA ILE A 219 -2.80 -1.71 -18.62
C ILE A 219 -2.32 -2.77 -17.65
N ASP A 220 -3.27 -3.53 -17.13
CA ASP A 220 -3.04 -4.73 -16.35
C ASP A 220 -3.29 -5.97 -17.21
N PHE A 221 -2.24 -6.76 -17.40
CA PHE A 221 -2.36 -8.06 -18.07
C PHE A 221 -2.87 -9.14 -17.12
N HIS A 222 -2.83 -8.86 -15.84
CA HIS A 222 -3.40 -9.71 -14.80
C HIS A 222 -2.93 -11.16 -14.90
N GLN A 223 -1.62 -11.32 -15.18
CA GLN A 223 -0.94 -12.62 -15.26
C GLN A 223 -1.46 -13.59 -16.35
N ARG A 224 -2.19 -13.08 -17.36
CA ARG A 224 -2.86 -13.92 -18.36
C ARG A 224 -1.97 -14.41 -19.48
N PHE A 225 -0.75 -13.88 -19.60
CA PHE A 225 0.18 -14.21 -20.68
C PHE A 225 1.37 -14.99 -20.17
N ASP A 226 1.86 -15.89 -21.02
CA ASP A 226 3.22 -16.38 -20.89
C ASP A 226 4.24 -15.35 -21.42
N LEU A 227 5.53 -15.63 -21.23
CA LEU A 227 6.61 -14.72 -21.63
C LEU A 227 6.53 -14.29 -23.11
N ASN A 228 6.21 -15.23 -24.00
CA ASN A 228 6.22 -14.94 -25.44
C ASN A 228 5.04 -14.05 -25.85
N ASP A 229 3.85 -14.33 -25.31
CA ASP A 229 2.66 -13.54 -25.61
C ASP A 229 2.70 -12.18 -24.91
N ALA A 230 3.25 -12.10 -23.69
CA ALA A 230 3.55 -10.83 -23.02
C ALA A 230 4.51 -9.96 -23.86
N ALA A 231 5.60 -10.54 -24.37
CA ALA A 231 6.54 -9.83 -25.24
C ALA A 231 5.90 -9.34 -26.54
N ARG A 232 5.03 -10.15 -27.16
CA ARG A 232 4.27 -9.74 -28.35
C ARG A 232 3.28 -8.63 -28.08
N ALA A 233 2.57 -8.72 -26.96
CA ALA A 233 1.63 -7.68 -26.53
C ALA A 233 2.38 -6.36 -26.25
N CYS A 234 3.44 -6.39 -25.43
CA CYS A 234 4.27 -5.23 -25.11
C CYS A 234 4.80 -4.54 -26.36
N ARG A 235 5.42 -5.29 -27.30
CA ARG A 235 5.90 -4.71 -28.57
C ARG A 235 4.79 -4.09 -29.41
N GLY A 236 3.61 -4.71 -29.41
CA GLY A 236 2.47 -4.20 -30.18
C GLY A 236 1.82 -2.95 -29.62
N ILE A 237 2.15 -2.56 -28.38
CA ILE A 237 1.60 -1.37 -27.73
C ILE A 237 2.63 -0.27 -27.48
N GLU A 238 3.92 -0.49 -27.79
CA GLU A 238 4.97 0.53 -27.58
C GLU A 238 4.64 1.86 -28.27
N GLU A 239 4.08 1.84 -29.49
CA GLU A 239 3.68 3.04 -30.22
C GLU A 239 2.57 3.86 -29.52
N PHE A 240 1.84 3.27 -28.58
CA PHE A 240 0.77 3.93 -27.83
C PHE A 240 1.25 4.48 -26.48
N GLU A 241 2.50 4.34 -26.15
CA GLU A 241 3.19 4.92 -24.99
C GLU A 241 2.45 4.66 -23.66
N PRO A 242 2.27 3.41 -23.19
CA PRO A 242 1.69 3.13 -21.90
C PRO A 242 2.60 3.64 -20.77
N TYR A 243 1.99 4.16 -19.71
CA TYR A 243 2.73 4.56 -18.51
C TYR A 243 3.38 3.35 -17.84
N PHE A 244 2.68 2.22 -17.80
CA PHE A 244 3.21 0.89 -17.46
C PHE A 244 2.31 -0.23 -17.97
N VAL A 245 2.90 -1.44 -18.01
CA VAL A 245 2.22 -2.72 -18.11
C VAL A 245 2.33 -3.43 -16.76
N GLU A 246 1.20 -3.75 -16.18
CA GLU A 246 1.05 -4.41 -14.90
C GLU A 246 0.93 -5.93 -15.10
N ASP A 247 1.53 -6.69 -14.19
CA ASP A 247 1.47 -8.14 -14.09
C ASP A 247 1.58 -8.87 -15.45
N PRO A 248 2.68 -8.60 -16.20
CA PRO A 248 2.80 -9.03 -17.58
C PRO A 248 2.88 -10.55 -17.75
N VAL A 249 3.32 -11.27 -16.71
CA VAL A 249 3.53 -12.72 -16.71
C VAL A 249 2.98 -13.34 -15.44
N LEU A 250 2.87 -14.68 -15.42
CA LEU A 250 2.46 -15.44 -14.24
C LEU A 250 3.36 -15.15 -13.03
N ASP A 251 2.75 -14.91 -11.87
CA ASP A 251 3.45 -14.60 -10.61
C ASP A 251 4.50 -15.64 -10.22
N GLN A 252 4.19 -16.93 -10.40
CA GLN A 252 5.11 -18.03 -10.10
C GLN A 252 6.39 -17.99 -10.94
N HIS A 253 6.36 -17.34 -12.08
CA HIS A 253 7.49 -17.22 -13.00
C HIS A 253 8.10 -15.81 -13.05
N ALA A 254 7.50 -14.83 -12.35
CA ALA A 254 7.85 -13.42 -12.48
C ALA A 254 9.35 -13.13 -12.27
N LEU A 255 9.97 -13.69 -11.23
CA LEU A 255 11.41 -13.51 -10.96
C LEU A 255 12.33 -14.06 -12.06
N GLN A 256 11.84 -14.96 -12.92
CA GLN A 256 12.60 -15.56 -14.03
C GLN A 256 12.28 -14.90 -15.36
N ASP A 257 11.04 -14.50 -15.56
CA ASP A 257 10.53 -14.09 -16.86
C ASP A 257 10.49 -12.56 -17.03
N ILE A 258 10.30 -11.77 -15.97
CA ILE A 258 10.41 -10.31 -16.05
C ILE A 258 11.80 -9.85 -16.53
N PRO A 259 12.94 -10.39 -16.04
CA PRO A 259 14.25 -10.04 -16.56
C PRO A 259 14.43 -10.34 -18.06
N LYS A 260 13.81 -11.43 -18.56
CA LYS A 260 13.81 -11.75 -19.99
C LYS A 260 12.90 -10.83 -20.78
N LEU A 261 11.69 -10.55 -20.27
CA LEU A 261 10.74 -9.63 -20.90
C LEU A 261 11.33 -8.23 -21.02
N ARG A 262 12.06 -7.76 -19.98
CA ARG A 262 12.75 -6.47 -19.98
C ARG A 262 13.71 -6.32 -21.17
N GLN A 263 14.34 -7.40 -21.61
CA GLN A 263 15.23 -7.39 -22.77
C GLN A 263 14.50 -7.41 -24.12
N MET A 264 13.17 -7.66 -24.11
CA MET A 264 12.35 -7.80 -25.30
C MET A 264 11.47 -6.58 -25.58
N THR A 265 11.35 -5.65 -24.64
CA THR A 265 10.50 -4.46 -24.78
C THR A 265 11.07 -3.25 -24.04
N THR A 266 10.71 -2.05 -24.49
CA THR A 266 11.00 -0.78 -23.81
C THR A 266 9.83 -0.27 -22.98
N VAL A 267 8.66 -0.93 -23.04
CA VAL A 267 7.49 -0.58 -22.24
C VAL A 267 7.83 -0.68 -20.75
N PRO A 268 7.48 0.33 -19.93
CA PRO A 268 7.68 0.24 -18.48
C PRO A 268 6.87 -0.90 -17.87
N LEU A 269 7.52 -1.70 -17.03
CA LEU A 269 6.95 -2.89 -16.40
C LEU A 269 6.70 -2.67 -14.91
N THR A 270 5.59 -3.20 -14.41
CA THR A 270 5.31 -3.28 -12.98
C THR A 270 4.74 -4.65 -12.60
N HIS A 271 5.02 -5.10 -11.37
CA HIS A 271 4.56 -6.38 -10.83
C HIS A 271 4.54 -6.36 -9.31
N GLY A 272 3.82 -7.31 -8.70
CA GLY A 272 3.98 -7.63 -7.28
C GLY A 272 2.82 -7.25 -6.40
N GLU A 273 1.60 -7.09 -6.90
CA GLU A 273 0.42 -6.86 -6.07
C GLU A 273 0.14 -8.00 -5.10
N GLU A 274 0.56 -9.22 -5.45
CA GLU A 274 0.46 -10.40 -4.62
C GLU A 274 1.67 -10.60 -3.70
N TRP A 275 2.74 -9.80 -3.79
CA TRP A 275 3.99 -9.98 -3.04
C TRP A 275 3.90 -9.43 -1.62
N GLY A 276 4.66 -10.06 -0.70
CA GLY A 276 4.47 -9.88 0.72
C GLY A 276 5.53 -9.06 1.45
N HIS A 277 6.77 -8.97 1.02
CA HIS A 277 7.84 -8.31 1.77
C HIS A 277 9.01 -7.89 0.87
N ARG A 278 9.95 -7.10 1.41
CA ARG A 278 11.09 -6.55 0.65
C ARG A 278 11.89 -7.59 -0.12
N TRP A 279 12.00 -8.83 0.36
CA TRP A 279 12.77 -9.87 -0.32
C TRP A 279 12.14 -10.33 -1.63
N ASP A 280 10.82 -10.19 -1.78
CA ASP A 280 10.15 -10.51 -3.04
C ASP A 280 10.53 -9.49 -4.13
N PHE A 281 10.64 -8.21 -3.78
CA PHE A 281 10.95 -7.13 -4.71
C PHE A 281 12.45 -6.97 -4.98
N ASN A 282 13.31 -7.31 -4.00
CA ASN A 282 14.72 -6.93 -3.97
C ASN A 282 15.45 -7.23 -5.27
N LYS A 283 15.31 -8.48 -5.78
CA LYS A 283 16.06 -8.92 -6.96
C LYS A 283 15.75 -8.14 -8.22
N LEU A 284 14.47 -7.87 -8.49
CA LEU A 284 14.05 -7.12 -9.69
C LEU A 284 14.42 -5.65 -9.59
N VAL A 285 14.33 -5.08 -8.39
CA VAL A 285 14.72 -3.69 -8.13
C VAL A 285 16.22 -3.49 -8.27
N GLU A 286 17.05 -4.31 -7.61
CA GLU A 286 18.51 -4.22 -7.66
C GLU A 286 19.08 -4.39 -9.06
N ASN A 287 18.45 -5.24 -9.89
CA ASN A 287 18.90 -5.49 -11.25
C ASN A 287 18.33 -4.50 -12.28
N HIS A 288 17.43 -3.58 -11.87
CA HIS A 288 16.66 -2.73 -12.78
C HIS A 288 15.87 -3.52 -13.85
N ASP A 289 15.37 -4.70 -13.46
CA ASP A 289 14.54 -5.53 -14.34
C ASP A 289 13.09 -5.04 -14.40
N ILE A 290 12.72 -4.08 -13.53
CA ILE A 290 11.37 -3.52 -13.39
C ILE A 290 11.44 -2.01 -13.19
N ASP A 291 10.46 -1.27 -13.70
CA ASP A 291 10.43 0.20 -13.62
C ASP A 291 9.61 0.70 -12.42
N TYR A 292 8.59 -0.05 -12.07
CA TYR A 292 7.71 0.20 -10.92
C TYR A 292 7.44 -1.08 -10.16
N ILE A 293 7.09 -0.96 -8.89
CA ILE A 293 6.60 -2.07 -8.08
C ILE A 293 5.19 -1.82 -7.60
N ARG A 294 4.43 -2.91 -7.42
CA ARG A 294 3.05 -2.90 -6.90
C ARG A 294 2.98 -3.07 -5.38
N ALA A 295 4.02 -2.63 -4.66
CA ALA A 295 4.06 -2.72 -3.20
C ALA A 295 2.87 -1.97 -2.58
N THR A 296 2.11 -2.66 -1.75
CA THR A 296 0.80 -2.20 -1.29
C THR A 296 0.54 -2.60 0.17
N LEU A 297 -0.17 -1.77 0.90
CA LEU A 297 -0.58 -2.06 2.27
C LEU A 297 -1.96 -2.74 2.31
N PRO A 298 -2.17 -3.69 3.19
CA PRO A 298 -1.26 -4.29 4.20
C PRO A 298 -0.37 -5.41 3.64
N ASN A 299 -0.52 -5.72 2.35
CA ASN A 299 0.03 -6.91 1.69
C ASN A 299 1.53 -7.10 1.95
N VAL A 300 2.30 -6.02 1.93
CA VAL A 300 3.75 -6.07 2.19
C VAL A 300 4.13 -6.12 3.69
N GLY A 301 3.15 -6.21 4.59
CA GLY A 301 3.44 -6.28 6.03
C GLY A 301 3.37 -4.93 6.75
N GLY A 302 2.63 -3.96 6.22
CA GLY A 302 2.33 -2.68 6.86
C GLY A 302 3.34 -1.58 6.61
N ILE A 303 3.22 -0.50 7.36
CA ILE A 303 4.04 0.73 7.23
C ILE A 303 5.52 0.43 7.49
N THR A 304 5.81 -0.36 8.52
CA THR A 304 7.17 -0.71 8.91
C THR A 304 7.97 -1.35 7.77
N GLU A 305 7.35 -2.25 7.01
CA GLU A 305 8.00 -2.89 5.88
C GLU A 305 7.95 -2.03 4.62
N MET A 306 6.83 -1.34 4.38
CA MET A 306 6.67 -0.44 3.24
C MET A 306 7.76 0.63 3.17
N MET A 307 8.16 1.20 4.31
CA MET A 307 9.23 2.21 4.34
C MET A 307 10.60 1.64 3.97
N LYS A 308 10.87 0.35 4.26
CA LYS A 308 12.09 -0.33 3.84
C LYS A 308 12.09 -0.62 2.34
N ILE A 309 10.92 -1.00 1.80
CA ILE A 309 10.72 -1.19 0.35
C ILE A 309 10.86 0.16 -0.38
N ALA A 310 10.27 1.22 0.16
CA ALA A 310 10.41 2.56 -0.40
C ALA A 310 11.88 3.02 -0.47
N ALA A 311 12.66 2.77 0.59
CA ALA A 311 14.11 3.07 0.60
C ALA A 311 14.88 2.26 -0.44
N LEU A 312 14.54 0.98 -0.64
CA LEU A 312 15.10 0.16 -1.70
C LEU A 312 14.79 0.74 -3.08
N CYS A 313 13.55 1.13 -3.32
CA CYS A 313 13.12 1.75 -4.58
C CYS A 313 13.81 3.10 -4.84
N GLU A 314 13.93 3.93 -3.81
CA GLU A 314 14.61 5.23 -3.90
C GLU A 314 16.06 5.07 -4.35
N THR A 315 16.81 4.15 -3.76
CA THR A 315 18.22 3.93 -4.09
C THR A 315 18.45 3.41 -5.52
N HIS A 316 17.43 2.83 -6.14
CA HIS A 316 17.49 2.26 -7.49
C HIS A 316 16.64 3.04 -8.51
N ALA A 317 16.08 4.20 -8.12
CA ALA A 317 15.20 4.99 -8.98
C ALA A 317 14.01 4.20 -9.58
N VAL A 318 13.51 3.20 -8.85
CA VAL A 318 12.30 2.43 -9.20
C VAL A 318 11.09 3.13 -8.57
N GLY A 319 10.01 3.28 -9.33
CA GLY A 319 8.78 3.91 -8.85
C GLY A 319 7.89 2.94 -8.07
N ILE A 320 6.87 3.50 -7.40
CA ILE A 320 5.87 2.71 -6.67
C ILE A 320 4.48 3.04 -7.21
N VAL A 321 3.78 2.03 -7.73
CA VAL A 321 2.41 2.13 -8.24
C VAL A 321 1.55 1.06 -7.55
N PRO A 322 1.12 1.30 -6.29
CA PRO A 322 0.51 0.29 -5.46
C PRO A 322 -0.86 -0.16 -6.00
N HIS A 323 -1.20 -1.42 -5.79
CA HIS A 323 -2.55 -1.93 -5.98
C HIS A 323 -3.50 -1.30 -4.96
N PHE A 324 -4.77 -1.14 -5.30
CA PHE A 324 -5.79 -0.68 -4.36
C PHE A 324 -5.99 -1.69 -3.21
N THR A 325 -6.39 -1.18 -2.07
CA THR A 325 -6.76 -1.98 -0.90
C THR A 325 -8.03 -1.41 -0.27
N GLY A 326 -8.36 -1.85 0.92
CA GLY A 326 -9.43 -1.24 1.67
C GLY A 326 -9.13 0.22 2.05
N PRO A 327 -10.15 0.97 2.47
CA PRO A 327 -10.04 2.42 2.67
C PRO A 327 -9.08 2.81 3.80
N ILE A 328 -9.01 2.03 4.89
CA ILE A 328 -8.11 2.31 6.01
C ILE A 328 -6.66 2.08 5.59
N ALA A 329 -6.41 0.97 4.90
CA ALA A 329 -5.08 0.67 4.36
C ALA A 329 -4.66 1.70 3.29
N THR A 330 -5.58 2.20 2.47
CA THR A 330 -5.29 3.28 1.51
C THR A 330 -4.94 4.58 2.23
N ALA A 331 -5.61 4.93 3.33
CA ALA A 331 -5.24 6.10 4.13
C ALA A 331 -3.82 5.96 4.72
N ALA A 332 -3.46 4.77 5.20
CA ALA A 332 -2.10 4.46 5.64
C ALA A 332 -1.09 4.57 4.49
N LEU A 333 -1.44 4.08 3.32
CA LEU A 333 -0.60 4.14 2.12
C LEU A 333 -0.33 5.59 1.69
N VAL A 334 -1.33 6.47 1.74
CA VAL A 334 -1.15 7.92 1.50
C VAL A 334 -0.16 8.52 2.48
N ASN A 335 -0.21 8.15 3.78
CA ASN A 335 0.78 8.59 4.76
C ASN A 335 2.21 8.18 4.37
N CYS A 336 2.42 6.92 3.97
CA CYS A 336 3.74 6.43 3.54
C CYS A 336 4.23 7.12 2.28
N LEU A 337 3.40 7.10 1.24
CA LEU A 337 3.82 7.53 -0.10
C LEU A 337 3.93 9.05 -0.22
N SER A 338 3.28 9.82 0.66
CA SER A 338 3.50 11.25 0.77
C SER A 338 4.94 11.61 1.19
N THR A 339 5.66 10.69 1.84
CA THR A 339 7.05 10.86 2.27
C THR A 339 8.07 10.26 1.29
N PHE A 340 7.60 9.49 0.28
CA PHE A 340 8.45 8.86 -0.71
C PHE A 340 8.84 9.85 -1.81
N PRO A 341 10.14 10.14 -2.07
CA PRO A 341 10.56 11.13 -3.04
C PRO A 341 10.54 10.62 -4.49
N GLY A 342 10.42 9.32 -4.72
CA GLY A 342 10.46 8.69 -6.04
C GLY A 342 9.17 8.87 -6.84
N THR A 343 9.14 8.30 -8.04
CA THR A 343 7.96 8.30 -8.92
C THR A 343 6.82 7.50 -8.31
N LEU A 344 5.63 8.09 -8.31
CA LEU A 344 4.45 7.55 -7.66
C LEU A 344 3.19 7.81 -8.47
N MET A 345 2.34 6.80 -8.57
CA MET A 345 0.94 6.97 -8.97
C MET A 345 0.09 5.89 -8.29
N MET A 346 -0.92 6.29 -7.52
CA MET A 346 -1.74 5.37 -6.73
C MET A 346 -2.95 4.88 -7.52
N GLU A 347 -3.33 3.63 -7.30
CA GLU A 347 -4.61 3.13 -7.76
C GLU A 347 -5.74 3.65 -6.85
N TYR A 348 -6.80 4.20 -7.46
CA TYR A 348 -7.98 4.66 -6.74
C TYR A 348 -9.22 3.94 -7.22
N ASN A 349 -9.90 3.23 -6.31
CA ASN A 349 -11.03 2.35 -6.63
C ASN A 349 -12.32 2.63 -5.82
N PHE A 350 -12.37 3.68 -5.01
CA PHE A 350 -13.52 3.93 -4.12
C PHE A 350 -14.68 4.69 -4.78
N GLY A 351 -14.52 5.17 -6.01
CA GLY A 351 -15.56 5.84 -6.79
C GLY A 351 -16.12 7.12 -6.15
N GLY A 352 -15.43 7.70 -5.16
CA GLY A 352 -15.87 8.90 -4.43
C GLY A 352 -17.11 8.69 -3.55
N ARG A 353 -17.52 7.44 -3.30
CA ARG A 353 -18.67 7.15 -2.45
C ARG A 353 -18.31 7.23 -0.97
N PRO A 354 -19.17 7.81 -0.14
CA PRO A 354 -19.03 7.75 1.32
C PRO A 354 -19.02 6.28 1.79
N ILE A 355 -18.16 6.01 2.77
CA ILE A 355 -18.08 4.68 3.40
C ILE A 355 -18.74 4.80 4.76
N ASP A 356 -19.89 4.17 4.94
CA ASP A 356 -20.79 4.39 6.07
C ASP A 356 -20.14 4.27 7.46
N TYR A 357 -19.18 3.36 7.63
CA TYR A 357 -18.48 3.17 8.90
C TYR A 357 -17.22 4.03 9.05
N LEU A 358 -16.85 4.79 8.01
CA LEU A 358 -15.67 5.65 7.99
C LEU A 358 -16.07 7.10 7.67
N PRO A 359 -16.63 7.85 8.63
CA PRO A 359 -17.03 9.24 8.40
C PRO A 359 -15.85 10.13 8.01
N GLU A 360 -14.64 9.78 8.42
CA GLU A 360 -13.39 10.43 8.01
C GLU A 360 -12.35 9.36 7.68
N CYS A 361 -11.82 9.40 6.47
CA CYS A 361 -10.80 8.45 6.05
C CYS A 361 -9.84 9.08 5.03
N LEU A 362 -10.26 9.17 3.77
CA LEU A 362 -9.45 9.65 2.66
C LEU A 362 -9.80 11.08 2.29
N ASP A 363 -8.81 11.93 2.22
CA ASP A 363 -8.92 13.25 1.62
C ASP A 363 -8.60 13.12 0.13
N TRP A 364 -9.66 12.95 -0.66
CA TRP A 364 -9.55 12.76 -2.10
C TRP A 364 -10.38 13.77 -2.87
N ARG A 365 -9.81 14.35 -3.93
CA ARG A 365 -10.48 15.26 -4.86
C ARG A 365 -9.73 15.34 -6.18
N ASP A 366 -10.47 15.51 -7.25
CA ASP A 366 -9.93 15.77 -8.59
C ASP A 366 -8.81 14.79 -9.01
N GLY A 367 -9.06 13.48 -8.82
CA GLY A 367 -8.10 12.43 -9.17
C GLY A 367 -6.84 12.36 -8.31
N LYS A 368 -6.83 12.98 -7.14
CA LYS A 368 -5.66 13.11 -6.25
C LYS A 368 -6.00 12.75 -4.82
N ALA A 369 -5.06 12.08 -4.15
CA ALA A 369 -5.15 11.77 -2.73
C ALA A 369 -4.21 12.68 -1.92
N PHE A 370 -4.69 13.17 -0.79
CA PHE A 370 -3.97 14.13 0.05
C PHE A 370 -3.71 13.54 1.43
N ALA A 371 -2.50 13.73 1.94
CA ALA A 371 -2.19 13.47 3.33
C ALA A 371 -2.95 14.45 4.22
N ASN A 372 -3.70 13.93 5.19
CA ASN A 372 -4.46 14.77 6.12
C ASN A 372 -3.65 15.05 7.40
N GLN A 373 -4.11 16.04 8.18
CA GLN A 373 -3.43 16.46 9.42
C GLN A 373 -4.01 15.82 10.69
N ARG A 374 -4.90 14.84 10.55
CA ARG A 374 -5.49 14.13 11.69
C ARG A 374 -4.47 13.17 12.31
N PRO A 375 -4.43 13.03 13.65
CA PRO A 375 -3.49 12.13 14.32
C PRO A 375 -3.65 10.66 13.89
N GLY A 376 -2.55 9.91 13.91
CA GLY A 376 -2.52 8.51 13.50
C GLY A 376 -2.59 8.35 11.99
N LEU A 377 -3.39 7.40 11.53
CA LEU A 377 -3.69 7.21 10.11
C LEU A 377 -4.64 8.28 9.55
N GLY A 378 -5.19 9.13 10.42
CA GLY A 378 -6.18 10.13 10.04
C GLY A 378 -7.56 9.54 9.75
N VAL A 379 -7.87 8.40 10.33
CA VAL A 379 -9.12 7.66 10.13
C VAL A 379 -9.97 7.70 11.38
N THR A 380 -11.26 8.05 11.20
CA THR A 380 -12.30 7.89 12.22
C THR A 380 -13.25 6.80 11.77
N ALA A 381 -13.50 5.81 12.66
CA ALA A 381 -14.37 4.69 12.36
C ALA A 381 -15.50 4.55 13.40
N ASP A 382 -16.71 4.34 12.90
CA ASP A 382 -17.86 3.94 13.71
C ASP A 382 -17.95 2.41 13.76
N MET A 383 -17.28 1.81 14.74
CA MET A 383 -17.20 0.36 14.91
C MET A 383 -18.57 -0.30 15.22
N THR A 384 -19.60 0.49 15.58
CA THR A 384 -20.94 -0.06 15.84
C THR A 384 -21.64 -0.51 14.56
N LYS A 385 -21.17 -0.05 13.42
CA LYS A 385 -21.66 -0.44 12.08
C LYS A 385 -21.01 -1.70 11.54
N LEU A 386 -20.02 -2.25 12.24
CA LEU A 386 -19.30 -3.46 11.84
C LEU A 386 -19.67 -4.62 12.74
N LYS A 387 -19.70 -5.82 12.16
CA LYS A 387 -19.90 -7.06 12.89
C LYS A 387 -18.58 -7.56 13.47
N GLN A 388 -18.45 -7.59 14.79
CA GLN A 388 -17.31 -8.23 15.43
C GLN A 388 -17.37 -9.75 15.23
N ILE A 389 -16.26 -10.35 14.77
CA ILE A 389 -16.13 -11.77 14.45
C ILE A 389 -15.01 -12.46 15.21
N GLY A 390 -14.14 -11.73 15.88
CA GLY A 390 -13.03 -12.27 16.67
C GLY A 390 -12.57 -11.32 17.77
N GLU A 391 -11.91 -11.89 18.79
CA GLU A 391 -11.28 -11.15 19.87
C GLU A 391 -10.11 -11.95 20.45
N VAL A 392 -8.99 -11.28 20.70
CA VAL A 392 -7.81 -11.87 21.34
C VAL A 392 -7.39 -11.01 22.53
N THR A 393 -7.33 -11.62 23.73
CA THR A 393 -6.96 -10.97 25.00
C THR A 393 -5.82 -11.68 25.73
N GLN A 394 -5.42 -12.86 25.23
CA GLN A 394 -4.37 -13.65 25.85
C GLN A 394 -3.11 -13.65 24.99
N PRO A 395 -1.92 -13.55 25.60
CA PRO A 395 -0.68 -13.63 24.86
C PRO A 395 -0.50 -15.03 24.26
N GLY A 396 -0.07 -15.06 23.00
CA GLY A 396 0.37 -16.29 22.36
C GLY A 396 1.64 -16.82 22.99
N ARG A 397 1.80 -18.14 23.01
CA ARG A 397 3.04 -18.78 23.45
C ARG A 397 3.98 -18.89 22.26
N MET A 398 5.07 -18.13 22.30
CA MET A 398 6.08 -18.12 21.27
C MET A 398 7.45 -18.30 21.88
N ASN A 399 8.25 -19.18 21.30
CA ASN A 399 9.63 -19.38 21.69
C ASN A 399 10.52 -18.63 20.69
N PHE A 400 11.11 -17.52 21.14
CA PHE A 400 12.07 -16.77 20.36
C PHE A 400 13.47 -17.00 20.90
N TYR A 401 14.43 -17.18 20.01
CA TYR A 401 15.83 -17.06 20.37
C TYR A 401 16.29 -15.61 20.24
N ARG A 402 17.13 -15.20 21.16
CA ARG A 402 17.71 -13.86 21.19
C ARG A 402 19.23 -13.94 21.20
N ARG A 403 19.84 -12.99 20.53
CA ARG A 403 21.27 -12.79 20.61
C ARG A 403 21.65 -12.16 21.96
N PRO A 404 22.95 -12.12 22.34
CA PRO A 404 23.39 -11.53 23.61
C PRO A 404 22.99 -10.06 23.83
N ASP A 405 22.80 -9.31 22.75
CA ASP A 405 22.32 -7.92 22.76
C ASP A 405 20.79 -7.79 22.87
N GLY A 406 20.07 -8.91 22.95
CA GLY A 406 18.62 -8.95 23.05
C GLY A 406 17.88 -8.92 21.69
N SER A 407 18.58 -8.74 20.57
CA SER A 407 17.97 -8.78 19.25
C SER A 407 17.46 -10.18 18.91
N LEU A 408 16.37 -10.22 18.12
CA LEU A 408 15.77 -11.48 17.69
C LEU A 408 16.65 -12.18 16.66
N THR A 409 16.61 -13.49 16.70
CA THR A 409 17.17 -14.35 15.65
C THR A 409 16.12 -15.37 15.24
N HIS A 410 16.32 -15.99 14.09
CA HIS A 410 15.53 -17.15 13.71
C HIS A 410 15.74 -18.27 14.75
N TRP A 411 14.70 -19.03 14.98
CA TRP A 411 14.68 -20.17 15.87
C TRP A 411 15.23 -21.41 15.21
#